data_b7a2c370adf251a80c8b28fc9323f7b5
#
_entry.id   b7a2c370adf251a80c8b28fc9323f7b5
#
_cell.length_a   1.000
_cell.length_b   1.000
_cell.length_c   1.000
_cell.angle_alpha   90.00
_cell.angle_beta   90.00
_cell.angle_gamma   90.00
#
_symmetry.space_group_name_H-M   'P 1'
#
loop_
_entity.id
_entity.type
_entity.pdbx_description
1 polymer ?
#
loop_
_entity_poly.entity_id
_entity_poly.type
_entity_poly.pdbx_seq_one_letter_code
_entity_poly.pdbx_strand_id
1 'polypeptide(L)'
;WKTDIDAELKKQRVNRAVMTNDSIFMIGTVLNGIYAIDRKGHCLWHFNLDNRLDNNTVLGLFCDKDNNVWAALDDGIAYIHHNSPVMLLTPANHETKLGMVYDIAHRGDCFYLATNQGLYEYHQVTENLRLLPHTEGQNWYVKDIDGQLFAGNNAHTLLIGEKGNVSVISNTNSSTCLIKCTLYGEEILLESSYANLRIYKKKNGQWTFSHVIDGFIAPVMHLEVDQSGVIWASHMYQGVYKIVLSDDLSAVKSVRHISHLGSEYIIGPIQVMKMRGRIVFSSPNGFYTYDDITRQIIPFQKLNAILPYIRNAHSVVSVTNDRFWLSGSHEYVLVEYAEGEYIVKQRILIELFDSPCIENYNNVFVDNDVVYFNLNNGIASYSKNTDSLSPTLESALSLSSVTAS
;
A
#
# COMPACT_ATOMS: atom_id res chain seq x y z
N TRP A 1 -25.26 -0.24 33.94
CA TRP A 1 -24.39 -0.42 32.81
C TRP A 1 -22.96 -0.10 33.20
N LYS A 2 -22.02 -0.96 32.87
CA LYS A 2 -20.59 -0.80 33.15
C LYS A 2 -19.84 -0.91 31.84
N THR A 3 -18.72 -0.19 31.73
CA THR A 3 -17.79 -0.26 30.62
C THR A 3 -16.46 -0.85 31.07
N ASP A 4 -15.68 -1.35 30.13
CA ASP A 4 -14.31 -1.82 30.40
C ASP A 4 -13.35 -0.67 30.76
N ILE A 5 -13.74 0.59 30.49
CA ILE A 5 -12.96 1.82 30.73
C ILE A 5 -13.61 2.76 31.75
N ASP A 6 -14.48 2.29 32.65
CA ASP A 6 -15.16 3.14 33.64
C ASP A 6 -14.18 3.99 34.50
N ALA A 7 -13.06 3.40 34.87
CA ALA A 7 -12.05 4.11 35.67
C ALA A 7 -11.38 5.22 34.90
N GLU A 8 -11.12 4.97 33.61
CA GLU A 8 -10.55 5.95 32.68
C GLU A 8 -11.52 7.10 32.42
N LEU A 9 -12.77 6.80 32.09
CA LEU A 9 -13.80 7.81 31.86
C LEU A 9 -13.98 8.75 33.06
N LYS A 10 -13.93 8.22 34.29
CA LYS A 10 -13.98 9.04 35.52
C LYS A 10 -12.80 9.99 35.60
N LYS A 11 -11.60 9.50 35.34
CA LYS A 11 -10.37 10.28 35.38
C LYS A 11 -10.39 11.39 34.31
N GLN A 12 -10.88 11.09 33.11
CA GLN A 12 -10.87 11.99 31.96
C GLN A 12 -12.03 13.00 31.94
N ARG A 13 -12.94 12.95 32.91
CA ARG A 13 -14.06 13.87 33.10
C ARG A 13 -15.00 13.90 31.88
N VAL A 14 -15.92 12.95 31.83
CA VAL A 14 -16.98 12.93 30.81
C VAL A 14 -17.73 14.27 30.80
N ASN A 15 -17.87 14.87 29.63
CA ASN A 15 -18.55 16.13 29.43
C ASN A 15 -19.81 16.00 28.56
N ARG A 16 -19.73 15.22 27.48
CA ARG A 16 -20.82 15.03 26.53
C ARG A 16 -20.92 13.55 26.13
N ALA A 17 -22.12 13.18 25.69
CA ALA A 17 -22.33 11.88 25.05
C ALA A 17 -23.45 12.00 24.02
N VAL A 18 -23.33 11.27 22.94
CA VAL A 18 -24.36 11.06 21.93
C VAL A 18 -24.40 9.59 21.57
N MET A 19 -25.56 9.09 21.20
CA MET A 19 -25.72 7.72 20.70
C MET A 19 -25.96 7.76 19.20
N THR A 20 -25.24 6.97 18.46
CA THR A 20 -25.44 6.78 17.03
C THR A 20 -26.65 5.85 16.75
N ASN A 21 -27.17 5.84 15.52
CA ASN A 21 -28.34 5.03 15.16
C ASN A 21 -28.09 3.52 15.31
N ASP A 22 -26.87 3.05 15.16
CA ASP A 22 -26.43 1.68 15.36
C ASP A 22 -26.07 1.38 16.83
N SER A 23 -26.41 2.33 17.72
CA SER A 23 -26.32 2.15 19.17
C SER A 23 -24.93 2.11 19.75
N ILE A 24 -24.00 2.83 19.16
CA ILE A 24 -22.70 3.13 19.73
C ILE A 24 -22.77 4.45 20.50
N PHE A 25 -22.19 4.46 21.70
CA PHE A 25 -22.09 5.65 22.53
C PHE A 25 -20.78 6.35 22.25
N MET A 26 -20.87 7.58 21.72
CA MET A 26 -19.73 8.48 21.60
C MET A 26 -19.65 9.33 22.85
N ILE A 27 -18.58 9.19 23.62
CA ILE A 27 -18.37 9.86 24.90
C ILE A 27 -17.22 10.85 24.77
N GLY A 28 -17.54 12.14 24.81
CA GLY A 28 -16.57 13.22 24.82
C GLY A 28 -16.14 13.57 26.23
N THR A 29 -14.86 13.73 26.42
CA THR A 29 -14.24 14.07 27.71
C THR A 29 -13.62 15.47 27.69
N VAL A 30 -13.27 15.96 28.86
CA VAL A 30 -12.57 17.26 28.99
C VAL A 30 -11.06 17.10 28.76
N LEU A 31 -10.49 15.94 29.15
CA LEU A 31 -9.03 15.80 29.21
C LEU A 31 -8.42 14.87 28.17
N ASN A 32 -9.23 14.02 27.51
CA ASN A 32 -8.68 12.98 26.67
C ASN A 32 -9.59 12.57 25.50
N GLY A 33 -10.19 13.52 24.83
CA GLY A 33 -10.88 13.32 23.56
C GLY A 33 -12.18 12.51 23.63
N ILE A 34 -12.41 11.64 22.63
CA ILE A 34 -13.67 10.95 22.35
C ILE A 34 -13.47 9.44 22.39
N TYR A 35 -14.33 8.75 23.14
CA TYR A 35 -14.40 7.30 23.20
C TYR A 35 -15.67 6.79 22.52
N ALA A 36 -15.58 5.72 21.73
CA ALA A 36 -16.72 5.00 21.21
C ALA A 36 -16.92 3.69 21.98
N ILE A 37 -18.10 3.46 22.49
CA ILE A 37 -18.42 2.32 23.36
C ILE A 37 -19.66 1.61 22.85
N ASP A 38 -19.60 0.29 22.72
CA ASP A 38 -20.76 -0.53 22.33
C ASP A 38 -21.79 -0.67 23.47
N ARG A 39 -22.96 -1.25 23.14
CA ARG A 39 -24.00 -1.52 24.16
C ARG A 39 -23.57 -2.48 25.26
N LYS A 40 -22.54 -3.28 25.04
CA LYS A 40 -22.03 -4.22 26.04
C LYS A 40 -21.02 -3.54 26.99
N GLY A 41 -20.60 -2.34 26.66
CA GLY A 41 -19.65 -1.56 27.44
C GLY A 41 -18.20 -1.72 26.99
N HIS A 42 -17.93 -2.31 25.82
CA HIS A 42 -16.58 -2.42 25.27
C HIS A 42 -16.20 -1.14 24.57
N CYS A 43 -15.01 -0.65 24.83
CA CYS A 43 -14.40 0.45 24.08
C CYS A 43 -13.99 -0.06 22.70
N LEU A 44 -14.57 0.52 21.65
CA LEU A 44 -14.30 0.15 20.25
C LEU A 44 -13.09 0.90 19.71
N TRP A 45 -12.99 2.21 20.03
CA TRP A 45 -11.88 3.07 19.66
C TRP A 45 -11.88 4.34 20.52
N HIS A 46 -10.73 5.02 20.49
CA HIS A 46 -10.49 6.25 21.23
C HIS A 46 -9.68 7.21 20.38
N PHE A 47 -10.16 8.46 20.26
CA PHE A 47 -9.48 9.55 19.56
C PHE A 47 -9.16 10.68 20.53
N ASN A 48 -7.92 11.13 20.50
CA ASN A 48 -7.42 12.24 21.29
C ASN A 48 -6.36 13.04 20.53
N LEU A 49 -5.76 14.03 21.18
CA LEU A 49 -4.71 14.86 20.58
C LEU A 49 -3.49 14.04 20.09
N ASP A 50 -3.19 12.91 20.76
CA ASP A 50 -2.04 12.09 20.41
C ASP A 50 -2.28 11.29 19.12
N ASN A 51 -3.53 11.08 18.73
CA ASN A 51 -3.80 10.19 17.62
C ASN A 51 -4.74 10.73 16.51
N ARG A 52 -5.51 11.78 16.67
CA ARG A 52 -6.35 12.29 15.56
C ARG A 52 -7.15 13.55 15.83
N LEU A 53 -7.34 13.95 17.06
CA LEU A 53 -8.04 15.19 17.36
C LEU A 53 -7.07 16.35 17.46
N ASP A 54 -7.51 17.51 17.03
CA ASP A 54 -6.74 18.75 17.19
C ASP A 54 -6.76 19.26 18.64
N ASN A 55 -7.71 18.77 19.47
CA ASN A 55 -7.82 19.13 20.88
C ASN A 55 -8.51 18.03 21.68
N ASN A 56 -8.07 17.84 22.94
CA ASN A 56 -8.61 16.82 23.85
C ASN A 56 -9.94 17.20 24.50
N THR A 57 -10.27 18.49 24.56
CA THR A 57 -11.48 18.98 25.25
C THR A 57 -12.67 18.98 24.31
N VAL A 58 -13.62 18.10 24.57
CA VAL A 58 -14.86 17.98 23.80
C VAL A 58 -15.97 18.79 24.45
N LEU A 59 -16.41 19.85 23.80
CA LEU A 59 -17.46 20.76 24.30
C LEU A 59 -18.87 20.34 23.86
N GLY A 60 -18.98 19.70 22.67
CA GLY A 60 -20.26 19.28 22.12
C GLY A 60 -20.10 18.04 21.25
N LEU A 61 -21.15 17.22 21.19
CA LEU A 61 -21.25 16.08 20.26
C LEU A 61 -22.63 16.11 19.60
N PHE A 62 -22.68 15.85 18.30
CA PHE A 62 -23.92 15.78 17.54
C PHE A 62 -23.82 14.65 16.51
N CYS A 63 -24.81 13.76 16.48
CA CYS A 63 -24.94 12.72 15.46
C CYS A 63 -25.85 13.25 14.35
N ASP A 64 -25.35 13.26 13.11
CA ASP A 64 -26.13 13.74 11.96
C ASP A 64 -27.05 12.65 11.39
N LYS A 65 -27.81 13.02 10.35
CA LYS A 65 -28.78 12.12 9.68
C LYS A 65 -28.11 10.91 9.00
N ASP A 66 -26.84 11.04 8.63
CA ASP A 66 -26.04 10.03 7.96
C ASP A 66 -25.25 9.16 8.96
N ASN A 67 -25.57 9.31 10.27
CA ASN A 67 -24.98 8.59 11.39
C ASN A 67 -23.50 8.94 11.64
N ASN A 68 -23.00 10.06 11.15
CA ASN A 68 -21.68 10.55 11.45
C ASN A 68 -21.72 11.51 12.65
N VAL A 69 -20.60 11.70 13.32
CA VAL A 69 -20.54 12.47 14.56
C VAL A 69 -19.71 13.73 14.38
N TRP A 70 -20.33 14.86 14.68
CA TRP A 70 -19.69 16.15 14.80
C TRP A 70 -19.28 16.40 16.24
N ALA A 71 -18.04 16.75 16.46
CA ALA A 71 -17.51 17.12 17.76
C ALA A 71 -17.01 18.56 17.75
N ALA A 72 -17.62 19.41 18.60
CA ALA A 72 -17.09 20.72 18.90
C ALA A 72 -16.00 20.56 19.95
N LEU A 73 -14.79 20.96 19.62
CA LEU A 73 -13.63 20.93 20.49
C LEU A 73 -13.41 22.32 21.12
N ASP A 74 -12.55 22.43 22.11
CA ASP A 74 -12.15 23.75 22.65
C ASP A 74 -11.39 24.58 21.61
N ASP A 75 -10.71 23.91 20.70
CA ASP A 75 -10.11 24.50 19.51
C ASP A 75 -10.46 23.64 18.29
N GLY A 76 -11.39 24.15 17.45
CA GLY A 76 -11.81 23.54 16.21
C GLY A 76 -13.02 22.61 16.28
N ILE A 77 -13.27 21.92 15.17
CA ILE A 77 -14.37 20.97 14.98
C ILE A 77 -13.82 19.71 14.36
N ALA A 78 -14.13 18.56 14.95
CA ALA A 78 -13.84 17.24 14.35
C ALA A 78 -15.12 16.64 13.75
N TYR A 79 -14.98 16.04 12.59
CA TYR A 79 -16.02 15.27 11.93
C TYR A 79 -15.61 13.81 11.83
N ILE A 80 -16.39 12.93 12.41
CA ILE A 80 -16.08 11.50 12.55
C ILE A 80 -17.01 10.69 11.68
N HIS A 81 -16.47 10.11 10.62
CA HIS A 81 -17.15 9.13 9.78
C HIS A 81 -17.25 7.79 10.51
N HIS A 82 -18.27 7.66 11.34
CA HIS A 82 -18.42 6.53 12.23
C HIS A 82 -18.61 5.18 11.52
N ASN A 83 -19.32 5.17 10.39
CA ASN A 83 -19.61 3.96 9.59
C ASN A 83 -18.72 3.86 8.33
N SER A 84 -17.60 4.55 8.30
CA SER A 84 -16.66 4.40 7.19
C SER A 84 -16.12 2.96 7.14
N PRO A 85 -16.14 2.28 5.99
CA PRO A 85 -15.44 1.02 5.82
C PRO A 85 -13.93 1.18 5.83
N VAL A 86 -13.46 2.43 5.79
CA VAL A 86 -12.06 2.81 5.81
C VAL A 86 -11.68 3.27 7.20
N MET A 87 -10.65 2.65 7.77
CA MET A 87 -10.01 3.09 9.00
C MET A 87 -8.62 3.60 8.69
N LEU A 88 -8.33 4.83 9.07
CA LEU A 88 -6.98 5.37 8.97
C LEU A 88 -6.15 4.86 10.14
N LEU A 89 -4.99 4.28 9.84
CA LEU A 89 -3.98 3.87 10.81
C LEU A 89 -2.80 4.84 10.67
N THR A 90 -2.94 6.02 11.24
CA THR A 90 -1.84 6.96 11.36
C THR A 90 -1.18 6.75 12.72
N PRO A 91 0.15 6.62 12.77
CA PRO A 91 0.83 6.51 14.06
C PRO A 91 0.55 7.72 14.92
N ALA A 92 0.17 7.44 16.15
CA ALA A 92 -0.23 8.42 17.12
C ALA A 92 0.94 9.23 17.62
N ASN A 93 1.37 10.24 16.90
CA ASN A 93 2.06 11.38 17.54
C ASN A 93 2.37 12.42 16.46
N HIS A 94 1.92 13.63 16.68
CA HIS A 94 2.22 14.78 15.85
C HIS A 94 3.74 15.06 15.70
N GLU A 95 4.57 14.43 16.50
CA GLU A 95 6.03 14.59 16.49
C GLU A 95 6.72 13.67 15.48
N THR A 96 6.15 12.49 15.18
CA THR A 96 6.76 11.54 14.24
C THR A 96 6.08 11.60 12.89
N LYS A 97 6.65 12.35 11.97
CA LYS A 97 6.21 12.32 10.56
C LYS A 97 6.72 11.02 9.92
N LEU A 98 5.82 10.06 9.73
CA LEU A 98 6.12 8.81 9.03
C LEU A 98 6.60 9.04 7.59
N GLY A 99 6.08 10.09 6.95
CA GLY A 99 6.33 10.39 5.55
C GLY A 99 5.51 9.50 4.61
N MET A 100 5.88 9.50 3.34
CA MET A 100 5.22 8.70 2.30
C MET A 100 5.49 7.21 2.53
N VAL A 101 4.43 6.40 2.65
CA VAL A 101 4.53 4.94 2.69
C VAL A 101 4.50 4.40 1.27
N TYR A 102 5.51 3.60 0.89
CA TYR A 102 5.60 2.98 -0.44
C TYR A 102 5.18 1.52 -0.45
N ASP A 103 5.48 0.80 0.62
CA ASP A 103 5.16 -0.62 0.73
C ASP A 103 4.91 -1.03 2.18
N ILE A 104 4.18 -2.12 2.36
CA ILE A 104 3.71 -2.60 3.65
C ILE A 104 3.96 -4.10 3.72
N ALA A 105 4.46 -4.57 4.85
CA ALA A 105 4.44 -5.98 5.22
C ALA A 105 3.86 -6.15 6.62
N HIS A 106 3.21 -7.28 6.86
CA HIS A 106 2.63 -7.62 8.16
C HIS A 106 3.20 -8.92 8.68
N ARG A 107 3.64 -8.94 9.93
CA ARG A 107 4.14 -10.13 10.60
C ARG A 107 3.77 -10.13 12.08
N GLY A 108 2.95 -11.09 12.49
CA GLY A 108 2.41 -11.13 13.86
C GLY A 108 1.57 -9.89 14.16
N ASP A 109 1.92 -9.18 15.23
CA ASP A 109 1.23 -7.93 15.63
C ASP A 109 1.89 -6.67 15.06
N CYS A 110 2.86 -6.81 14.14
CA CYS A 110 3.64 -5.69 13.64
C CYS A 110 3.44 -5.46 12.13
N PHE A 111 3.17 -4.21 11.77
CA PHE A 111 3.36 -3.71 10.42
C PHE A 111 4.77 -3.17 10.24
N TYR A 112 5.36 -3.47 9.10
CA TYR A 112 6.60 -2.87 8.62
C TYR A 112 6.25 -1.95 7.46
N LEU A 113 6.65 -0.68 7.57
CA LEU A 113 6.27 0.38 6.62
C LEU A 113 7.53 0.93 5.97
N ALA A 114 7.69 0.67 4.68
CA ALA A 114 8.77 1.25 3.88
C ALA A 114 8.38 2.67 3.47
N THR A 115 9.15 3.67 3.89
CA THR A 115 8.81 5.08 3.67
C THR A 115 9.97 5.88 3.09
N ASN A 116 9.72 7.16 2.72
CA ASN A 116 10.79 8.08 2.32
C ASN A 116 11.63 8.62 3.48
N GLN A 117 11.26 8.32 4.74
CA GLN A 117 12.00 8.74 5.92
C GLN A 117 12.78 7.60 6.57
N GLY A 118 12.36 6.35 6.31
CA GLY A 118 12.98 5.16 6.89
C GLY A 118 12.09 3.93 6.77
N LEU A 119 12.52 2.85 7.37
CA LEU A 119 11.72 1.65 7.59
C LEU A 119 11.20 1.67 9.02
N TYR A 120 9.89 1.72 9.17
CA TYR A 120 9.24 1.76 10.49
C TYR A 120 8.60 0.42 10.83
N GLU A 121 8.65 0.08 12.12
CA GLU A 121 7.86 -1.01 12.72
C GLU A 121 6.73 -0.37 13.54
N TYR A 122 5.50 -0.75 13.24
CA TYR A 122 4.31 -0.32 13.97
C TYR A 122 3.65 -1.52 14.63
N HIS A 123 3.61 -1.53 15.94
CA HIS A 123 2.99 -2.59 16.74
C HIS A 123 1.51 -2.25 16.99
N GLN A 124 0.58 -2.99 16.41
CA GLN A 124 -0.86 -2.68 16.43
C GLN A 124 -1.46 -2.61 17.84
N VAL A 125 -1.09 -3.55 18.73
CA VAL A 125 -1.69 -3.66 20.07
C VAL A 125 -1.22 -2.56 21.02
N THR A 126 0.05 -2.17 20.91
CA THR A 126 0.63 -1.12 21.78
C THR A 126 0.64 0.25 21.13
N GLU A 127 0.21 0.32 19.85
CA GLU A 127 0.24 1.52 18.99
C GLU A 127 1.63 2.19 18.92
N ASN A 128 2.68 1.40 19.20
CA ASN A 128 4.04 1.90 19.23
C ASN A 128 4.65 1.90 17.82
N LEU A 129 5.10 3.07 17.36
CA LEU A 129 5.83 3.24 16.13
C LEU A 129 7.31 3.49 16.42
N ARG A 130 8.19 2.73 15.78
CA ARG A 130 9.65 2.97 15.88
C ARG A 130 10.32 2.91 14.52
N LEU A 131 11.27 3.80 14.30
CA LEU A 131 12.20 3.72 13.19
C LEU A 131 13.18 2.57 13.45
N LEU A 132 13.37 1.67 12.48
CA LEU A 132 14.39 0.64 12.58
C LEU A 132 15.79 1.25 12.36
N PRO A 133 16.80 0.83 13.13
CA PRO A 133 18.13 1.43 13.05
C PRO A 133 18.77 1.21 11.67
N HIS A 134 19.51 2.20 11.20
CA HIS A 134 20.25 2.16 9.93
C HIS A 134 19.37 2.00 8.68
N THR A 135 18.12 2.45 8.76
CA THR A 135 17.18 2.44 7.63
C THR A 135 16.73 3.83 7.20
N GLU A 136 17.32 4.87 7.76
CA GLU A 136 16.97 6.27 7.49
C GLU A 136 17.01 6.58 5.98
N GLY A 137 16.07 7.42 5.54
CA GLY A 137 15.92 7.82 4.14
C GLY A 137 14.98 6.92 3.35
N GLN A 138 15.13 6.94 2.05
CA GLN A 138 14.23 6.28 1.10
C GLN A 138 14.28 4.76 1.19
N ASN A 139 13.17 4.12 1.54
CA ASN A 139 12.95 2.68 1.47
C ASN A 139 11.84 2.40 0.46
N TRP A 140 12.11 1.59 -0.56
CA TRP A 140 11.23 1.37 -1.70
C TRP A 140 10.22 0.23 -1.48
N TYR A 141 10.64 -0.80 -0.78
CA TYR A 141 9.80 -1.96 -0.50
C TYR A 141 10.14 -2.60 0.84
N VAL A 142 9.18 -3.34 1.37
CA VAL A 142 9.35 -4.30 2.47
C VAL A 142 8.52 -5.54 2.18
N LYS A 143 9.14 -6.74 2.14
CA LYS A 143 8.47 -7.98 1.73
C LYS A 143 8.86 -9.16 2.62
N ASP A 144 7.86 -9.91 3.07
CA ASP A 144 8.08 -11.23 3.65
C ASP A 144 8.12 -12.28 2.54
N ILE A 145 9.26 -12.92 2.37
CA ILE A 145 9.46 -13.96 1.38
C ILE A 145 9.98 -15.22 2.08
N ASP A 146 9.17 -16.25 2.13
CA ASP A 146 9.48 -17.54 2.78
C ASP A 146 9.95 -17.38 4.25
N GLY A 147 9.33 -16.44 4.99
CA GLY A 147 9.65 -16.17 6.39
C GLY A 147 10.88 -15.28 6.62
N GLN A 148 11.51 -14.77 5.56
CA GLN A 148 12.55 -13.75 5.64
C GLN A 148 11.98 -12.39 5.24
N LEU A 149 12.16 -11.38 6.09
CA LEU A 149 11.65 -10.02 5.85
C LEU A 149 12.76 -9.17 5.21
N PHE A 150 12.58 -8.85 3.94
CA PHE A 150 13.49 -8.03 3.15
C PHE A 150 13.00 -6.60 3.07
N ALA A 151 13.93 -5.65 3.00
CA ALA A 151 13.65 -4.29 2.61
C ALA A 151 14.72 -3.75 1.66
N GLY A 152 14.31 -2.88 0.75
CA GLY A 152 15.21 -2.25 -0.20
C GLY A 152 15.22 -0.74 -0.03
N ASN A 153 16.41 -0.15 0.07
CA ASN A 153 16.58 1.29 0.18
C ASN A 153 17.56 1.85 -0.87
N ASN A 154 17.80 3.16 -0.82
CA ASN A 154 18.73 3.83 -1.75
C ASN A 154 20.19 3.37 -1.64
N ALA A 155 20.55 2.62 -0.61
CA ALA A 155 21.92 2.19 -0.38
C ALA A 155 22.11 0.67 -0.46
N HIS A 156 21.15 -0.10 0.09
CA HIS A 156 21.35 -1.52 0.36
C HIS A 156 20.08 -2.34 0.20
N THR A 157 20.26 -3.66 0.12
CA THR A 157 19.23 -4.64 0.44
C THR A 157 19.40 -5.06 1.88
N LEU A 158 18.33 -4.98 2.64
CA LEU A 158 18.29 -5.22 4.08
C LEU A 158 17.52 -6.50 4.39
N LEU A 159 17.92 -7.19 5.45
CA LEU A 159 17.19 -8.27 6.08
C LEU A 159 16.83 -7.84 7.51
N ILE A 160 15.55 -7.91 7.82
CA ILE A 160 15.01 -7.58 9.13
C ILE A 160 14.83 -8.88 9.91
N GLY A 161 15.63 -9.04 10.94
CA GLY A 161 15.59 -10.18 11.86
C GLY A 161 14.62 -9.98 13.02
N GLU A 162 14.71 -10.90 13.98
CA GLU A 162 13.92 -10.80 15.20
C GLU A 162 14.20 -9.50 15.95
N LYS A 163 13.17 -8.96 16.64
CA LYS A 163 13.21 -7.72 17.42
C LYS A 163 13.61 -6.48 16.61
N GLY A 164 13.47 -6.54 15.27
CA GLY A 164 13.81 -5.43 14.40
C GLY A 164 15.31 -5.20 14.17
N ASN A 165 16.14 -6.22 14.42
CA ASN A 165 17.55 -6.15 14.04
C ASN A 165 17.69 -6.07 12.53
N VAL A 166 18.43 -5.08 12.04
CA VAL A 166 18.67 -4.86 10.62
C VAL A 166 20.06 -5.30 10.23
N SER A 167 20.17 -6.09 9.18
CA SER A 167 21.45 -6.50 8.59
C SER A 167 21.48 -6.23 7.09
N VAL A 168 22.64 -5.85 6.56
CA VAL A 168 22.84 -5.66 5.13
C VAL A 168 23.13 -7.00 4.49
N ILE A 169 22.31 -7.40 3.52
CA ILE A 169 22.50 -8.68 2.79
C ILE A 169 23.20 -8.46 1.45
N SER A 170 23.15 -7.24 0.89
CA SER A 170 23.87 -6.86 -0.31
C SER A 170 24.37 -5.42 -0.20
N ASN A 171 25.67 -5.22 -0.40
CA ASN A 171 26.33 -3.92 -0.37
C ASN A 171 26.37 -3.21 -1.72
N THR A 172 25.56 -3.63 -2.66
CA THR A 172 25.46 -2.99 -3.96
C THR A 172 24.50 -1.81 -3.86
N ASN A 173 24.83 -0.68 -4.47
CA ASN A 173 24.09 0.57 -4.38
C ASN A 173 22.61 0.41 -4.80
N SER A 174 21.70 0.76 -3.90
CA SER A 174 20.25 0.74 -4.02
C SER A 174 19.59 -0.64 -4.21
N SER A 175 18.31 -0.71 -3.88
CA SER A 175 17.45 -1.84 -4.07
C SER A 175 16.02 -1.32 -4.27
N THR A 176 15.47 -1.47 -5.47
CA THR A 176 14.22 -0.81 -5.88
C THR A 176 13.03 -1.76 -5.98
N CYS A 177 13.26 -3.01 -6.36
CA CYS A 177 12.23 -4.04 -6.44
C CYS A 177 12.84 -5.42 -6.22
N LEU A 178 12.16 -6.29 -5.50
CA LEU A 178 12.53 -7.68 -5.26
C LEU A 178 11.34 -8.57 -5.58
N ILE A 179 11.53 -9.57 -6.42
CA ILE A 179 10.51 -10.57 -6.76
C ILE A 179 11.05 -11.99 -6.60
N LYS A 180 10.17 -12.90 -6.17
CA LYS A 180 10.43 -14.34 -6.20
C LYS A 180 9.94 -14.89 -7.53
N CYS A 181 10.78 -15.60 -8.25
CA CYS A 181 10.45 -16.17 -9.56
C CYS A 181 11.19 -17.48 -9.82
N THR A 182 10.77 -18.18 -10.87
CA THR A 182 11.47 -19.36 -11.39
C THR A 182 12.04 -19.04 -12.76
N LEU A 183 13.35 -19.16 -12.91
CA LEU A 183 14.05 -19.00 -14.18
C LEU A 183 14.80 -20.31 -14.51
N TYR A 184 14.57 -20.83 -15.70
CA TYR A 184 15.20 -22.08 -16.20
C TYR A 184 15.11 -23.26 -15.22
N GLY A 185 13.99 -23.34 -14.46
CA GLY A 185 13.75 -24.39 -13.46
C GLY A 185 14.37 -24.13 -12.07
N GLU A 186 15.09 -23.05 -11.88
CA GLU A 186 15.65 -22.64 -10.59
C GLU A 186 14.79 -21.57 -9.92
N GLU A 187 14.41 -21.78 -8.66
CA GLU A 187 13.72 -20.76 -7.84
C GLU A 187 14.75 -19.77 -7.32
N ILE A 188 14.55 -18.49 -7.61
CA ILE A 188 15.44 -17.39 -7.24
C ILE A 188 14.67 -16.18 -6.71
N LEU A 189 15.38 -15.27 -6.02
CA LEU A 189 14.92 -13.89 -5.95
C LEU A 189 15.69 -13.08 -6.99
N LEU A 190 14.94 -12.30 -7.75
CA LEU A 190 15.45 -11.35 -8.71
C LEU A 190 15.23 -9.94 -8.17
N GLU A 191 16.29 -9.17 -8.10
CA GLU A 191 16.27 -7.80 -7.59
C GLU A 191 16.71 -6.81 -8.65
N SER A 192 16.10 -5.63 -8.63
CA SER A 192 16.54 -4.47 -9.41
C SER A 192 17.11 -3.36 -8.55
N SER A 193 17.89 -2.52 -9.19
CA SER A 193 18.51 -1.33 -8.60
C SER A 193 18.55 -0.16 -9.58
N TYR A 194 19.19 0.93 -9.18
CA TYR A 194 19.47 2.06 -10.08
C TYR A 194 20.52 1.74 -11.17
N ALA A 195 21.18 0.59 -11.09
CA ALA A 195 22.28 0.28 -11.98
C ALA A 195 22.24 -1.13 -12.58
N ASN A 196 21.75 -2.13 -11.86
CA ASN A 196 21.90 -3.52 -12.24
C ASN A 196 20.75 -4.42 -11.75
N LEU A 197 20.77 -5.67 -12.20
CA LEU A 197 19.95 -6.75 -11.70
C LEU A 197 20.79 -7.71 -10.87
N ARG A 198 20.18 -8.37 -9.87
CA ARG A 198 20.86 -9.24 -8.92
C ARG A 198 20.08 -10.48 -8.65
N ILE A 199 20.79 -11.55 -8.29
CA ILE A 199 20.21 -12.84 -7.96
C ILE A 199 20.55 -13.24 -6.54
N TYR A 200 19.52 -13.74 -5.84
CA TYR A 200 19.64 -14.42 -4.57
C TYR A 200 19.23 -15.86 -4.73
N LYS A 201 19.97 -16.77 -4.09
CA LYS A 201 19.72 -18.20 -4.09
C LYS A 201 19.56 -18.74 -2.68
N LYS A 202 18.82 -19.83 -2.53
CA LYS A 202 18.69 -20.49 -1.23
C LYS A 202 19.96 -21.24 -0.86
N LYS A 203 20.48 -20.94 0.32
CA LYS A 203 21.54 -21.70 1.00
C LYS A 203 21.02 -22.14 2.37
N ASN A 204 21.00 -23.45 2.64
CA ASN A 204 20.48 -24.00 3.90
C ASN A 204 19.05 -23.51 4.24
N GLY A 205 18.19 -23.37 3.23
CA GLY A 205 16.81 -22.90 3.38
C GLY A 205 16.64 -21.38 3.47
N GLN A 206 17.72 -20.62 3.50
CA GLN A 206 17.67 -19.14 3.57
C GLN A 206 18.12 -18.50 2.27
N TRP A 207 17.46 -17.41 1.89
CA TRP A 207 17.84 -16.58 0.76
C TRP A 207 19.12 -15.80 1.08
N THR A 208 20.10 -15.90 0.21
CA THR A 208 21.38 -15.18 0.32
C THR A 208 21.77 -14.57 -1.01
N PHE A 209 22.44 -13.43 -0.97
CA PHE A 209 22.98 -12.81 -2.17
C PHE A 209 23.92 -13.78 -2.91
N SER A 210 23.72 -13.90 -4.22
CA SER A 210 24.53 -14.75 -5.08
C SER A 210 25.49 -13.92 -5.94
N HIS A 211 24.97 -13.13 -6.86
CA HIS A 211 25.77 -12.32 -7.78
C HIS A 211 24.97 -11.21 -8.44
N VAL A 212 25.68 -10.27 -9.06
CA VAL A 212 25.16 -9.27 -10.00
C VAL A 212 25.13 -9.90 -11.39
N ILE A 213 24.07 -9.66 -12.16
CA ILE A 213 23.95 -10.10 -13.54
C ILE A 213 24.80 -9.21 -14.44
N ASP A 214 25.75 -9.82 -15.17
CA ASP A 214 26.62 -9.06 -16.10
C ASP A 214 25.87 -8.61 -17.35
N GLY A 215 26.30 -7.47 -17.93
CA GLY A 215 25.81 -7.00 -19.23
C GLY A 215 24.50 -6.20 -19.21
N PHE A 216 24.02 -5.79 -18.01
CA PHE A 216 22.89 -4.89 -17.89
C PHE A 216 23.20 -3.73 -16.93
N ILE A 217 23.05 -2.50 -17.44
CA ILE A 217 23.24 -1.28 -16.67
C ILE A 217 22.11 -0.30 -17.01
N ALA A 218 21.08 -0.23 -16.14
CA ALA A 218 20.01 0.75 -16.25
C ALA A 218 19.23 0.85 -14.91
N PRO A 219 18.63 2.01 -14.58
CA PRO A 219 17.78 2.16 -13.42
C PRO A 219 16.42 1.51 -13.67
N VAL A 220 16.06 0.55 -12.82
CA VAL A 220 14.82 -0.22 -12.92
C VAL A 220 14.00 -0.08 -11.65
N MET A 221 12.69 0.18 -11.78
CA MET A 221 11.76 0.31 -10.65
C MET A 221 10.91 -0.92 -10.42
N HIS A 222 10.46 -1.60 -11.48
CA HIS A 222 9.61 -2.77 -11.38
C HIS A 222 10.13 -3.90 -12.26
N LEU A 223 9.89 -5.12 -11.81
CA LEU A 223 10.29 -6.35 -12.48
C LEU A 223 9.12 -7.31 -12.57
N GLU A 224 9.01 -7.98 -13.71
CA GLU A 224 8.19 -9.17 -13.86
C GLU A 224 8.92 -10.20 -14.71
N VAL A 225 8.61 -11.48 -14.49
CA VAL A 225 9.12 -12.58 -15.30
C VAL A 225 7.95 -13.31 -15.94
N ASP A 226 7.96 -13.45 -17.26
CA ASP A 226 6.91 -14.19 -17.96
C ASP A 226 7.13 -15.72 -17.89
N GLN A 227 6.18 -16.46 -18.45
CA GLN A 227 6.21 -17.94 -18.41
C GLN A 227 7.35 -18.54 -19.24
N SER A 228 7.93 -17.80 -20.17
CA SER A 228 9.08 -18.22 -20.98
C SER A 228 10.43 -17.89 -20.35
N GLY A 229 10.42 -17.28 -19.15
CA GLY A 229 11.64 -16.86 -18.45
C GLY A 229 12.22 -15.53 -18.94
N VAL A 230 11.47 -14.76 -19.69
CA VAL A 230 11.87 -13.40 -20.09
C VAL A 230 11.60 -12.44 -18.95
N ILE A 231 12.59 -11.63 -18.59
CA ILE A 231 12.48 -10.57 -17.63
C ILE A 231 11.99 -9.30 -18.33
N TRP A 232 10.95 -8.71 -17.77
CA TRP A 232 10.41 -7.43 -18.16
C TRP A 232 10.72 -6.41 -17.06
N ALA A 233 11.49 -5.39 -17.40
CA ALA A 233 12.03 -4.44 -16.43
C ALA A 233 11.60 -3.02 -16.78
N SER A 234 10.81 -2.39 -15.90
CA SER A 234 10.34 -1.01 -16.07
C SER A 234 11.50 -0.04 -15.83
N HIS A 235 11.90 0.70 -16.87
CA HIS A 235 12.92 1.73 -16.70
C HIS A 235 12.35 2.89 -15.87
N MET A 236 13.13 3.42 -14.93
CA MET A 236 12.68 4.46 -13.99
C MET A 236 12.10 5.71 -14.68
N TYR A 237 12.63 6.07 -15.84
CA TYR A 237 12.26 7.32 -16.52
C TYR A 237 11.58 7.12 -17.86
N GLN A 238 11.84 6.04 -18.58
CA GLN A 238 11.31 5.86 -19.93
C GLN A 238 11.32 4.41 -20.41
N GLY A 239 10.15 3.90 -20.76
CA GLY A 239 10.01 2.62 -21.43
C GLY A 239 10.23 1.40 -20.56
N VAL A 240 10.44 0.27 -21.19
CA VAL A 240 10.63 -1.05 -20.57
C VAL A 240 11.72 -1.83 -21.30
N TYR A 241 12.47 -2.63 -20.54
CA TYR A 241 13.43 -3.59 -21.08
C TYR A 241 12.82 -4.99 -21.16
N LYS A 242 13.06 -5.65 -22.28
CA LYS A 242 12.89 -7.09 -22.45
C LYS A 242 14.24 -7.75 -22.37
N ILE A 243 14.48 -8.60 -21.37
CA ILE A 243 15.79 -9.15 -21.03
C ILE A 243 15.72 -10.68 -21.01
N VAL A 244 16.66 -11.33 -21.67
CA VAL A 244 16.87 -12.78 -21.62
C VAL A 244 18.24 -13.02 -21.04
N LEU A 245 18.33 -13.88 -20.02
CA LEU A 245 19.59 -14.24 -19.40
C LEU A 245 20.23 -15.47 -20.05
N SER A 246 21.52 -15.67 -19.78
CA SER A 246 22.21 -16.94 -19.99
C SER A 246 21.60 -18.05 -19.14
N ASP A 247 21.76 -19.29 -19.55
CA ASP A 247 21.15 -20.45 -18.88
C ASP A 247 21.66 -20.66 -17.45
N ASP A 248 22.86 -20.16 -17.14
CA ASP A 248 23.47 -20.16 -15.81
C ASP A 248 23.10 -18.91 -14.96
N LEU A 249 22.27 -18.02 -15.51
CA LEU A 249 21.81 -16.78 -14.90
C LEU A 249 22.91 -15.74 -14.63
N SER A 250 24.13 -15.92 -15.12
CA SER A 250 25.27 -15.04 -14.79
C SER A 250 25.28 -13.76 -15.58
N ALA A 251 24.76 -13.74 -16.80
CA ALA A 251 24.86 -12.62 -17.72
C ALA A 251 23.60 -12.43 -18.60
N VAL A 252 23.48 -11.27 -19.19
CA VAL A 252 22.46 -10.99 -20.19
C VAL A 252 22.87 -11.61 -21.54
N LYS A 253 21.98 -12.46 -22.08
CA LYS A 253 22.08 -13.03 -23.44
C LYS A 253 21.54 -12.08 -24.50
N SER A 254 20.46 -11.35 -24.18
CA SER A 254 19.92 -10.30 -25.02
C SER A 254 19.13 -9.30 -24.21
N VAL A 255 19.19 -8.04 -24.61
CA VAL A 255 18.42 -6.94 -24.06
C VAL A 255 17.81 -6.10 -25.17
N ARG A 256 16.56 -5.72 -25.03
CA ARG A 256 15.88 -4.78 -25.92
C ARG A 256 15.15 -3.73 -25.12
N HIS A 257 15.47 -2.46 -25.34
CA HIS A 257 14.71 -1.32 -24.81
C HIS A 257 13.50 -1.06 -25.71
N ILE A 258 12.33 -0.90 -25.09
CA ILE A 258 11.05 -0.68 -25.75
C ILE A 258 10.45 0.59 -25.19
N SER A 259 10.25 1.59 -26.04
CA SER A 259 9.59 2.87 -25.72
C SER A 259 8.28 3.06 -26.49
N HIS A 260 7.88 2.06 -27.29
CA HIS A 260 6.62 2.06 -28.03
C HIS A 260 5.72 0.96 -27.51
N LEU A 261 4.45 1.27 -27.27
CA LEU A 261 3.39 0.31 -27.00
C LEU A 261 2.44 0.27 -28.22
N GLY A 262 2.49 -0.83 -28.97
CA GLY A 262 1.89 -0.85 -30.30
C GLY A 262 2.58 0.15 -31.23
N SER A 263 1.81 1.05 -31.82
CA SER A 263 2.32 2.14 -32.69
C SER A 263 2.65 3.44 -31.93
N GLU A 264 2.37 3.51 -30.64
CA GLU A 264 2.48 4.74 -29.87
C GLU A 264 3.82 4.85 -29.15
N TYR A 265 4.49 6.00 -29.31
CA TYR A 265 5.65 6.37 -28.50
C TYR A 265 5.19 6.87 -27.14
N ILE A 266 5.67 6.24 -26.08
CA ILE A 266 5.33 6.60 -24.70
C ILE A 266 6.42 7.46 -24.10
N ILE A 267 6.05 8.67 -23.72
CA ILE A 267 6.91 9.57 -22.96
C ILE A 267 6.72 9.23 -21.46
N GLY A 268 7.79 8.86 -20.79
CA GLY A 268 7.77 8.52 -19.36
C GLY A 268 7.92 7.03 -19.09
N PRO A 269 7.81 6.62 -17.82
CA PRO A 269 7.91 5.22 -17.41
C PRO A 269 6.72 4.42 -17.91
N ILE A 270 6.97 3.16 -18.27
CA ILE A 270 5.95 2.16 -18.56
C ILE A 270 5.94 1.19 -17.38
N GLN A 271 4.83 1.10 -16.67
CA GLN A 271 4.70 0.16 -15.55
C GLN A 271 4.53 -1.27 -16.08
N VAL A 272 5.27 -2.20 -15.49
CA VAL A 272 5.18 -3.63 -15.81
C VAL A 272 4.53 -4.34 -14.64
N MET A 273 3.54 -5.17 -14.95
CA MET A 273 2.72 -5.91 -13.99
C MET A 273 2.43 -7.30 -14.53
N LYS A 274 1.89 -8.16 -13.67
CA LYS A 274 1.51 -9.53 -14.08
C LYS A 274 0.10 -9.87 -13.60
N MET A 275 -0.75 -10.28 -14.51
CA MET A 275 -2.12 -10.73 -14.23
C MET A 275 -2.36 -12.10 -14.88
N ARG A 276 -2.72 -13.11 -14.10
CA ARG A 276 -2.94 -14.50 -14.58
C ARG A 276 -1.77 -15.05 -15.41
N GLY A 277 -0.54 -14.76 -14.98
CA GLY A 277 0.67 -15.15 -15.71
C GLY A 277 0.99 -14.33 -16.95
N ARG A 278 0.12 -13.42 -17.38
CA ARG A 278 0.30 -12.53 -18.52
C ARG A 278 0.99 -11.23 -18.10
N ILE A 279 1.96 -10.80 -18.88
CA ILE A 279 2.58 -9.48 -18.70
C ILE A 279 1.62 -8.41 -19.19
N VAL A 280 1.41 -7.42 -18.34
CA VAL A 280 0.58 -6.25 -18.59
C VAL A 280 1.44 -5.00 -18.46
N PHE A 281 1.34 -4.10 -19.41
CA PHE A 281 1.97 -2.79 -19.38
C PHE A 281 0.91 -1.73 -19.15
N SER A 282 1.19 -0.81 -18.26
CA SER A 282 0.34 0.35 -18.02
C SER A 282 1.05 1.63 -18.45
N SER A 283 0.30 2.50 -19.11
CA SER A 283 0.76 3.79 -19.61
C SER A 283 -0.37 4.82 -19.51
N PRO A 284 -0.10 6.12 -19.77
CA PRO A 284 -1.13 7.15 -19.85
C PRO A 284 -2.25 6.84 -20.89
N ASN A 285 -1.96 6.01 -21.87
CA ASN A 285 -2.89 5.66 -22.94
C ASN A 285 -3.70 4.38 -22.67
N GLY A 286 -3.48 3.72 -21.52
CA GLY A 286 -4.18 2.52 -21.08
C GLY A 286 -3.28 1.30 -20.93
N PHE A 287 -3.91 0.13 -20.98
CA PHE A 287 -3.26 -1.16 -20.77
C PHE A 287 -2.90 -1.84 -22.06
N TYR A 288 -1.72 -2.44 -22.08
CA TYR A 288 -1.18 -3.25 -23.18
C TYR A 288 -0.73 -4.60 -22.63
N THR A 289 -0.53 -5.56 -23.50
CA THR A 289 -0.02 -6.89 -23.16
C THR A 289 0.92 -7.38 -24.24
N TYR A 290 1.83 -8.28 -23.87
CA TYR A 290 2.68 -8.94 -24.85
C TYR A 290 1.94 -10.14 -25.45
N ASP A 291 1.90 -10.19 -26.78
CA ASP A 291 1.39 -11.33 -27.55
C ASP A 291 2.55 -12.20 -28.00
N ASP A 292 2.63 -13.41 -27.45
CA ASP A 292 3.72 -14.36 -27.73
C ASP A 292 3.69 -14.91 -29.16
N ILE A 293 2.52 -14.89 -29.81
CA ILE A 293 2.37 -15.39 -31.18
C ILE A 293 2.95 -14.39 -32.18
N THR A 294 2.51 -13.14 -32.11
CA THR A 294 2.98 -12.07 -32.97
C THR A 294 4.30 -11.45 -32.51
N ARG A 295 4.70 -11.72 -31.27
CA ARG A 295 5.87 -11.13 -30.58
C ARG A 295 5.80 -9.60 -30.51
N GLN A 296 4.60 -9.06 -30.38
CA GLN A 296 4.32 -7.63 -30.31
C GLN A 296 3.61 -7.25 -29.02
N ILE A 297 3.78 -5.99 -28.63
CA ILE A 297 2.97 -5.40 -27.59
C ILE A 297 1.70 -4.83 -28.23
N ILE A 298 0.55 -5.30 -27.80
CA ILE A 298 -0.76 -4.95 -28.34
C ILE A 298 -1.67 -4.36 -27.25
N PRO A 299 -2.66 -3.54 -27.59
CA PRO A 299 -3.63 -3.05 -26.59
C PRO A 299 -4.35 -4.21 -25.89
N PHE A 300 -4.46 -4.12 -24.57
CA PHE A 300 -5.20 -5.11 -23.77
C PHE A 300 -6.68 -4.75 -23.72
N GLN A 301 -7.39 -5.05 -24.80
CA GLN A 301 -8.76 -4.60 -25.05
C GLN A 301 -9.73 -4.97 -23.93
N LYS A 302 -9.67 -6.20 -23.39
CA LYS A 302 -10.56 -6.65 -22.31
C LYS A 302 -10.42 -5.80 -21.04
N LEU A 303 -9.22 -5.40 -20.69
CA LEU A 303 -8.98 -4.57 -19.52
C LEU A 303 -9.33 -3.11 -19.79
N ASN A 304 -8.97 -2.59 -20.97
CA ASN A 304 -9.29 -1.22 -21.37
C ASN A 304 -10.80 -0.96 -21.50
N ALA A 305 -11.58 -1.97 -21.85
CA ALA A 305 -13.04 -1.86 -21.97
C ALA A 305 -13.73 -1.61 -20.61
N ILE A 306 -13.22 -2.22 -19.54
CA ILE A 306 -13.83 -2.10 -18.19
C ILE A 306 -13.20 -0.99 -17.35
N LEU A 307 -11.99 -0.54 -17.71
CA LEU A 307 -11.21 0.45 -16.99
C LEU A 307 -10.84 1.66 -17.87
N PRO A 308 -11.80 2.30 -18.56
CA PRO A 308 -11.49 3.38 -19.51
C PRO A 308 -10.94 4.63 -18.81
N TYR A 309 -11.14 4.76 -17.50
CA TYR A 309 -10.72 5.91 -16.71
C TYR A 309 -9.45 5.65 -15.89
N ILE A 310 -9.03 4.39 -15.71
CA ILE A 310 -7.77 4.06 -15.07
C ILE A 310 -6.67 4.12 -16.13
N ARG A 311 -6.01 5.26 -16.15
CA ARG A 311 -4.78 5.46 -16.91
C ARG A 311 -3.63 5.47 -15.93
N ASN A 312 -2.47 4.97 -16.34
CA ASN A 312 -1.30 4.91 -15.45
C ASN A 312 -1.55 4.11 -14.16
N ALA A 313 -2.11 2.92 -14.23
CA ALA A 313 -2.11 2.06 -13.06
C ALA A 313 -0.67 1.81 -12.60
N HIS A 314 -0.39 2.08 -11.32
CA HIS A 314 0.98 2.04 -10.80
C HIS A 314 1.35 0.69 -10.24
N SER A 315 0.35 -0.04 -9.71
CA SER A 315 0.56 -1.37 -9.17
C SER A 315 -0.62 -2.29 -9.47
N VAL A 316 -0.33 -3.57 -9.51
CA VAL A 316 -1.31 -4.67 -9.49
C VAL A 316 -0.93 -5.62 -8.39
N VAL A 317 -1.85 -5.87 -7.49
CA VAL A 317 -1.68 -6.84 -6.39
C VAL A 317 -2.66 -7.97 -6.55
N SER A 318 -2.16 -9.18 -6.68
CA SER A 318 -2.99 -10.38 -6.77
C SER A 318 -3.54 -10.76 -5.40
N VAL A 319 -4.87 -10.81 -5.29
CA VAL A 319 -5.57 -11.38 -4.12
C VAL A 319 -5.69 -12.90 -4.28
N THR A 320 -6.03 -13.32 -5.48
CA THR A 320 -6.04 -14.71 -5.95
C THR A 320 -5.55 -14.76 -7.39
N ASN A 321 -5.50 -15.96 -8.00
CA ASN A 321 -5.16 -16.08 -9.41
C ASN A 321 -6.10 -15.29 -10.35
N ASP A 322 -7.35 -15.03 -9.92
CA ASP A 322 -8.38 -14.40 -10.73
C ASP A 322 -8.87 -13.06 -10.16
N ARG A 323 -8.36 -12.62 -9.01
CA ARG A 323 -8.72 -11.34 -8.38
C ARG A 323 -7.51 -10.46 -8.17
N PHE A 324 -7.64 -9.20 -8.55
CA PHE A 324 -6.53 -8.23 -8.58
C PHE A 324 -7.00 -6.86 -8.12
N TRP A 325 -6.24 -6.25 -7.22
CA TRP A 325 -6.33 -4.81 -6.98
C TRP A 325 -5.43 -4.06 -7.96
N LEU A 326 -5.99 -3.05 -8.61
CA LEU A 326 -5.23 -2.10 -9.41
C LEU A 326 -5.24 -0.74 -8.73
N SER A 327 -4.08 -0.12 -8.64
CA SER A 327 -3.91 1.23 -8.08
C SER A 327 -3.81 2.23 -9.22
N GLY A 328 -4.83 3.06 -9.38
CA GLY A 328 -4.86 4.18 -10.33
C GLY A 328 -4.56 5.52 -9.66
N SER A 329 -4.54 6.61 -10.42
CA SER A 329 -4.25 7.96 -9.91
C SER A 329 -5.35 8.52 -9.01
N HIS A 330 -6.60 8.08 -9.16
CA HIS A 330 -7.76 8.60 -8.43
C HIS A 330 -8.59 7.54 -7.73
N GLU A 331 -8.33 6.27 -8.00
CA GLU A 331 -9.09 5.17 -7.45
C GLU A 331 -8.27 3.89 -7.34
N TYR A 332 -8.69 3.03 -6.42
CA TYR A 332 -8.30 1.64 -6.37
C TYR A 332 -9.46 0.79 -6.88
N VAL A 333 -9.17 -0.19 -7.74
CA VAL A 333 -10.20 -1.04 -8.34
C VAL A 333 -9.90 -2.51 -8.11
N LEU A 334 -10.87 -3.23 -7.56
CA LEU A 334 -10.84 -4.68 -7.49
C LEU A 334 -11.47 -5.25 -8.77
N VAL A 335 -10.68 -6.01 -9.51
CA VAL A 335 -11.08 -6.68 -10.74
C VAL A 335 -11.04 -8.19 -10.52
N GLU A 336 -12.05 -8.88 -11.03
CA GLU A 336 -12.14 -10.34 -11.04
C GLU A 336 -12.22 -10.83 -12.48
N TYR A 337 -11.49 -11.90 -12.78
CA TYR A 337 -11.63 -12.62 -14.05
C TYR A 337 -12.58 -13.80 -13.86
N ALA A 338 -13.71 -13.78 -14.56
CA ALA A 338 -14.73 -14.82 -14.53
C ALA A 338 -15.32 -15.02 -15.92
N GLU A 339 -15.60 -16.27 -16.29
CA GLU A 339 -16.24 -16.63 -17.57
C GLU A 339 -15.56 -16.05 -18.83
N GLY A 340 -14.24 -15.89 -18.77
CA GLY A 340 -13.47 -15.37 -19.92
C GLY A 340 -13.34 -13.86 -19.97
N GLU A 341 -13.97 -13.12 -19.04
CA GLU A 341 -13.97 -11.66 -19.02
C GLU A 341 -13.48 -11.10 -17.68
N TYR A 342 -13.00 -9.85 -17.69
CA TYR A 342 -12.69 -9.10 -16.49
C TYR A 342 -13.92 -8.32 -16.03
N ILE A 343 -14.21 -8.33 -14.74
CA ILE A 343 -15.37 -7.68 -14.14
C ILE A 343 -14.89 -6.80 -12.98
N VAL A 344 -15.32 -5.55 -12.93
CA VAL A 344 -15.08 -4.68 -11.79
C VAL A 344 -15.98 -5.09 -10.64
N LYS A 345 -15.39 -5.48 -9.52
CA LYS A 345 -16.10 -5.89 -8.28
C LYS A 345 -16.26 -4.76 -7.30
N GLN A 346 -15.29 -3.83 -7.27
CA GLN A 346 -15.28 -2.74 -6.31
C GLN A 346 -14.43 -1.58 -6.81
N ARG A 347 -14.82 -0.36 -6.43
CA ARG A 347 -14.06 0.87 -6.63
C ARG A 347 -13.96 1.61 -5.29
N ILE A 348 -12.80 2.10 -4.97
CA ILE A 348 -12.55 2.92 -3.79
C ILE A 348 -11.86 4.19 -4.28
N LEU A 349 -12.53 5.31 -4.11
CA LEU A 349 -11.98 6.61 -4.49
C LEU A 349 -10.93 7.06 -3.46
N ILE A 350 -9.86 7.67 -3.95
CA ILE A 350 -8.76 8.14 -3.11
C ILE A 350 -9.21 9.24 -2.15
N GLU A 351 -10.20 10.03 -2.54
CA GLU A 351 -10.79 11.09 -1.71
C GLU A 351 -11.42 10.59 -0.40
N LEU A 352 -11.74 9.28 -0.31
CA LEU A 352 -12.27 8.68 0.93
C LEU A 352 -11.25 8.60 2.06
N PHE A 353 -9.97 8.78 1.77
CA PHE A 353 -8.92 8.59 2.77
C PHE A 353 -8.58 9.84 3.58
N ASP A 354 -9.14 11.02 3.27
CA ASP A 354 -8.79 12.32 3.89
C ASP A 354 -7.28 12.60 3.97
N SER A 355 -6.50 11.84 3.23
CA SER A 355 -5.05 11.97 3.18
C SER A 355 -4.60 11.76 1.74
N PRO A 356 -3.74 12.62 1.21
CA PRO A 356 -3.29 12.46 -0.15
C PRO A 356 -2.60 11.11 -0.33
N CYS A 357 -3.01 10.35 -1.34
CA CYS A 357 -2.23 9.24 -1.84
C CYS A 357 -1.03 9.76 -2.61
N ILE A 358 0.01 8.97 -2.67
CA ILE A 358 1.25 9.37 -3.33
C ILE A 358 1.06 9.11 -4.82
N GLU A 359 1.03 10.18 -5.61
CA GLU A 359 0.95 10.06 -7.06
C GLU A 359 2.10 9.17 -7.58
N ASN A 360 1.79 8.21 -8.42
CA ASN A 360 2.70 7.22 -9.01
C ASN A 360 3.30 6.17 -8.04
N TYR A 361 2.96 6.17 -6.76
CA TYR A 361 3.49 5.21 -5.77
C TYR A 361 2.41 4.60 -4.87
N ASN A 362 1.16 4.90 -5.14
CA ASN A 362 0.06 4.30 -4.42
C ASN A 362 0.02 2.79 -4.66
N ASN A 363 -0.10 2.05 -3.58
CA ASN A 363 -0.02 0.60 -3.55
C ASN A 363 -1.08 0.02 -2.61
N VAL A 364 -1.28 -1.27 -2.72
CA VAL A 364 -2.23 -2.04 -1.92
C VAL A 364 -1.48 -3.20 -1.27
N PHE A 365 -1.74 -3.44 -0.01
CA PHE A 365 -1.32 -4.64 0.68
C PHE A 365 -2.57 -5.42 1.14
N VAL A 366 -2.61 -6.71 0.89
CA VAL A 366 -3.74 -7.56 1.24
C VAL A 366 -3.29 -8.58 2.28
N ASP A 367 -3.95 -8.57 3.44
CA ASP A 367 -3.75 -9.54 4.48
C ASP A 367 -5.09 -10.16 4.88
N ASN A 368 -5.28 -11.43 4.55
CA ASN A 368 -6.54 -12.14 4.71
C ASN A 368 -7.72 -11.37 4.04
N ASP A 369 -8.71 -10.95 4.83
CA ASP A 369 -9.89 -10.22 4.34
C ASP A 369 -9.74 -8.69 4.46
N VAL A 370 -8.59 -8.21 4.96
CA VAL A 370 -8.33 -6.77 5.13
C VAL A 370 -7.42 -6.28 4.02
N VAL A 371 -7.78 -5.15 3.46
CA VAL A 371 -7.00 -4.46 2.45
C VAL A 371 -6.42 -3.19 3.06
N TYR A 372 -5.12 -2.99 2.90
CA TYR A 372 -4.42 -1.82 3.38
C TYR A 372 -3.95 -0.98 2.19
N PHE A 373 -4.08 0.32 2.32
CA PHE A 373 -3.67 1.32 1.33
C PHE A 373 -2.57 2.19 1.92
N ASN A 374 -1.53 2.42 1.15
CA ASN A 374 -0.45 3.32 1.55
C ASN A 374 -0.85 4.79 1.34
N LEU A 375 -0.52 5.63 2.30
CA LEU A 375 -0.84 7.06 2.31
C LEU A 375 0.41 7.91 2.53
N ASN A 376 0.24 9.22 2.38
CA ASN A 376 1.31 10.22 2.60
C ASN A 376 1.48 10.56 4.09
N ASN A 377 1.32 9.75 5.00
CA ASN A 377 1.64 9.82 6.43
C ASN A 377 0.88 8.75 7.23
N GLY A 378 0.88 7.54 6.72
CA GLY A 378 0.20 6.43 7.38
C GLY A 378 -0.29 5.39 6.39
N ILE A 379 -1.18 4.55 6.87
CA ILE A 379 -1.88 3.54 6.08
C ILE A 379 -3.38 3.62 6.38
N ALA A 380 -4.20 3.22 5.43
CA ALA A 380 -5.63 3.00 5.64
C ALA A 380 -5.94 1.52 5.55
N SER A 381 -6.83 1.01 6.39
CA SER A 381 -7.40 -0.32 6.22
C SER A 381 -8.82 -0.23 5.68
N TYR A 382 -9.20 -1.21 4.88
CA TYR A 382 -10.56 -1.41 4.41
C TYR A 382 -10.98 -2.83 4.75
N SER A 383 -12.08 -2.95 5.49
CA SER A 383 -12.66 -4.24 5.84
C SER A 383 -14.01 -4.43 5.16
N LYS A 384 -14.20 -5.56 4.50
CA LYS A 384 -15.41 -5.89 3.75
C LYS A 384 -16.63 -6.25 4.60
N ASN A 385 -16.48 -6.38 5.92
CA ASN A 385 -17.53 -6.85 6.84
C ASN A 385 -18.62 -5.83 7.19
N THR A 386 -18.68 -4.70 6.48
CA THR A 386 -19.82 -3.80 6.51
C THR A 386 -20.69 -4.05 5.30
N ASP A 387 -21.58 -5.03 5.37
CA ASP A 387 -22.53 -5.44 4.34
C ASP A 387 -23.63 -4.42 3.99
N SER A 388 -23.36 -3.14 4.19
CA SER A 388 -24.37 -2.13 3.86
C SER A 388 -23.78 -0.76 3.56
N LEU A 389 -23.05 -0.60 2.48
CA LEU A 389 -22.96 0.71 1.84
C LEU A 389 -22.35 0.54 0.44
N SER A 390 -23.22 0.40 -0.58
CA SER A 390 -22.88 0.91 -1.90
C SER A 390 -22.73 2.42 -1.75
N PRO A 391 -21.58 3.03 -1.94
CA PRO A 391 -21.52 4.48 -2.04
C PRO A 391 -22.16 4.88 -3.37
N THR A 392 -23.44 5.19 -3.35
CA THR A 392 -24.00 6.10 -4.33
C THR A 392 -23.37 7.44 -4.05
N LEU A 393 -22.46 7.82 -4.94
CA LEU A 393 -21.86 9.14 -5.01
C LEU A 393 -22.96 10.19 -5.22
N GLU A 394 -23.46 10.78 -4.15
CA GLU A 394 -24.02 12.11 -4.20
C GLU A 394 -23.40 12.92 -3.07
N SER A 395 -22.47 13.79 -3.49
CA SER A 395 -21.94 14.96 -2.77
C SER A 395 -21.56 14.76 -1.29
N ALA A 396 -20.37 14.29 -1.03
CA ALA A 396 -19.68 14.56 0.23
C ALA A 396 -18.85 15.85 0.06
N LEU A 397 -19.33 16.95 0.62
CA LEU A 397 -18.49 18.09 0.96
C LEU A 397 -17.64 17.66 2.16
N SER A 398 -16.39 17.32 1.95
CA SER A 398 -15.43 17.19 3.04
C SER A 398 -14.96 18.59 3.44
N LEU A 399 -15.37 19.04 4.61
CA LEU A 399 -14.79 20.19 5.29
C LEU A 399 -13.61 19.66 6.13
N SER A 400 -12.43 19.62 5.54
CA SER A 400 -11.20 19.48 6.29
C SER A 400 -10.89 20.85 6.90
N SER A 401 -10.88 20.94 8.24
CA SER A 401 -10.46 22.03 9.12
C SER A 401 -10.76 23.46 8.64
N VAL A 402 -11.72 24.10 9.28
CA VAL A 402 -11.86 25.58 9.24
C VAL A 402 -10.98 26.13 10.35
N THR A 403 -9.78 26.59 10.02
CA THR A 403 -9.01 27.49 10.88
C THR A 403 -9.63 28.89 10.78
N ALA A 404 -10.24 29.36 11.84
CA ALA A 404 -10.57 30.76 11.97
C ALA A 404 -9.29 31.57 12.12
N SER A 405 -9.07 32.53 11.22
CA SER A 405 -8.01 33.55 11.28
C SER A 405 -8.35 34.62 12.29
#